data_f2b558e73c7950992f4fd54ca6a2aa61
#
_entry.id   f2b558e73c7950992f4fd54ca6a2aa61
#
_cell.length_a   1.000
_cell.length_b   1.000
_cell.length_c   1.000
_cell.angle_alpha   90.00
_cell.angle_beta   90.00
_cell.angle_gamma   90.00
#
_symmetry.space_group_name_H-M   'P 1'
#
loop_
_entity.id
_entity.type
_entity.pdbx_description
1 polymer ?
#
loop_
_entity_poly.entity_id
_entity_poly.type
_entity_poly.pdbx_seq_one_letter_code
_entity_poly.pdbx_strand_id
1 'polypeptide(L)'
;MSDVVVVESPAKAKTIEKYLGRDFTVLASYGHVRDLEEKDGAVLPDQDFAMLWGKDPRGEQQVGKIASALKGAKRLYLATDPDREGEAISWHVKDMLAERGALKGKHVQRITFNEITKRAVQYAVAHPRDLDQPLIEAYLARRALDYLVGYTLSPVLWRKLPGSRSAGRVQSVALRLICEREAEIEAFRAREYWTIEGRFTTAAGAPFTARLTHLEGRKLEQFDLPDEAAAMRAKKLAEGGSYSVASVEKRRVRRNPPPPFMTSTLQMEASRKLGMGAQQTMRTAQALYEAGHITYMRTDGVTMAREAIAAIRDHVKSEFGPNYMPAAPREYASK
;
A
#
# COMPACT_ATOMS: atom_id res chain seq x y z
N MET A 1 25.57 30.83 3.85
CA MET A 1 24.74 30.55 2.66
C MET A 1 24.14 29.19 2.87
N SER A 2 22.81 29.09 2.99
CA SER A 2 22.12 27.82 3.22
C SER A 2 21.90 27.06 1.90
N ASP A 3 22.12 25.75 1.92
CA ASP A 3 21.76 24.87 0.80
C ASP A 3 20.23 24.73 0.73
N VAL A 4 19.69 24.49 -0.47
CA VAL A 4 18.22 24.35 -0.66
C VAL A 4 17.84 22.88 -0.73
N VAL A 5 16.80 22.50 0.00
CA VAL A 5 16.18 21.16 -0.02
C VAL A 5 14.74 21.29 -0.49
N VAL A 6 14.33 20.50 -1.47
CA VAL A 6 12.96 20.48 -1.99
C VAL A 6 12.29 19.15 -1.65
N VAL A 7 11.12 19.22 -1.03
CA VAL A 7 10.25 18.08 -0.66
C VAL A 7 8.85 18.27 -1.25
N GLU A 8 7.96 17.28 -1.16
CA GLU A 8 6.60 17.39 -1.72
C GLU A 8 5.66 18.22 -0.86
N SER A 9 5.72 18.07 0.47
CA SER A 9 4.71 18.62 1.37
C SER A 9 5.29 19.60 2.41
N PRO A 10 4.50 20.58 2.86
CA PRO A 10 4.90 21.49 3.94
C PRO A 10 5.15 20.79 5.27
N ALA A 11 4.41 19.71 5.57
CA ALA A 11 4.59 18.93 6.79
C ALA A 11 5.99 18.29 6.81
N LYS A 12 6.37 17.65 5.69
CA LYS A 12 7.70 17.07 5.48
C LYS A 12 8.80 18.14 5.55
N ALA A 13 8.56 19.32 4.94
CA ALA A 13 9.51 20.42 5.00
C ALA A 13 9.81 20.83 6.45
N LYS A 14 8.78 21.05 7.26
CA LYS A 14 8.92 21.44 8.67
C LYS A 14 9.70 20.40 9.50
N THR A 15 9.44 19.13 9.28
CA THR A 15 10.13 18.04 10.01
C THR A 15 11.61 17.96 9.61
N ILE A 16 11.91 18.03 8.31
CA ILE A 16 13.28 17.93 7.78
C ILE A 16 14.11 19.16 8.15
N GLU A 17 13.54 20.36 8.07
CA GLU A 17 14.21 21.59 8.47
C GLU A 17 14.68 21.55 9.94
N LYS A 18 13.85 21.00 10.83
CA LYS A 18 14.20 20.78 12.24
C LYS A 18 15.41 19.83 12.40
N TYR A 19 15.57 18.86 11.50
CA TYR A 19 16.68 17.88 11.58
C TYR A 19 17.98 18.38 10.94
N LEU A 20 17.88 19.21 9.90
CA LEU A 20 19.04 19.72 9.16
C LEU A 20 19.58 21.02 9.76
N GLY A 21 18.74 21.82 10.41
CA GLY A 21 19.15 23.07 11.05
C GLY A 21 19.33 24.25 10.09
N ARG A 22 20.02 25.30 10.55
CA ARG A 22 20.06 26.62 9.88
C ARG A 22 20.89 26.68 8.59
N ASP A 23 21.67 25.66 8.31
CA ASP A 23 22.50 25.57 7.10
C ASP A 23 21.69 25.15 5.85
N PHE A 24 20.41 24.85 6.04
CA PHE A 24 19.51 24.40 4.98
C PHE A 24 18.22 25.24 4.98
N THR A 25 17.73 25.52 3.78
CA THR A 25 16.40 26.09 3.54
C THR A 25 15.53 25.00 2.90
N VAL A 26 14.50 24.54 3.62
CA VAL A 26 13.64 23.47 3.13
C VAL A 26 12.34 24.04 2.57
N LEU A 27 12.04 23.72 1.31
CA LEU A 27 10.87 24.21 0.59
C LEU A 27 10.02 23.06 0.08
N ALA A 28 8.71 23.26 0.02
CA ALA A 28 7.78 22.28 -0.52
C ALA A 28 7.41 22.61 -1.97
N SER A 29 7.35 21.59 -2.84
CA SER A 29 6.80 21.69 -4.20
C SER A 29 5.26 21.66 -4.23
N TYR A 30 4.62 21.16 -3.18
CA TYR A 30 3.18 20.87 -3.09
C TYR A 30 2.71 19.80 -4.08
N GLY A 31 3.53 18.77 -4.28
CA GLY A 31 3.30 17.68 -5.23
C GLY A 31 3.89 17.99 -6.60
N HIS A 32 3.21 17.56 -7.66
CA HIS A 32 3.62 17.82 -9.04
C HIS A 32 3.57 19.33 -9.35
N VAL A 33 4.59 19.84 -10.01
CA VAL A 33 4.73 21.26 -10.40
C VAL A 33 4.27 21.53 -11.83
N ARG A 34 4.07 20.48 -12.63
CA ARG A 34 3.45 20.50 -13.96
C ARG A 34 2.81 19.17 -14.28
N ASP A 35 1.87 19.15 -15.19
CA ASP A 35 1.25 17.94 -15.75
C ASP A 35 1.06 18.09 -17.27
N LEU A 36 0.62 17.02 -17.96
CA LEU A 36 0.28 17.08 -19.36
C LEU A 36 -0.83 18.12 -19.62
N GLU A 37 -0.81 18.75 -20.77
CA GLU A 37 -1.93 19.62 -21.19
C GLU A 37 -3.24 18.84 -21.19
N GLU A 38 -4.31 19.48 -20.67
CA GLU A 38 -5.65 18.87 -20.56
C GLU A 38 -6.41 18.94 -21.92
N LYS A 39 -5.78 18.50 -22.99
CA LYS A 39 -6.37 18.46 -24.32
C LYS A 39 -5.93 17.20 -25.04
N ASP A 40 -6.67 16.75 -26.04
CA ASP A 40 -6.24 15.67 -26.93
C ASP A 40 -4.95 16.06 -27.67
N GLY A 41 -4.08 15.10 -27.91
CA GLY A 41 -2.78 15.33 -28.58
C GLY A 41 -1.66 15.84 -27.68
N ALA A 42 -1.79 15.82 -26.34
CA ALA A 42 -0.67 16.19 -25.46
C ALA A 42 0.39 15.10 -25.34
N VAL A 43 0.15 13.89 -25.82
CA VAL A 43 1.15 12.84 -26.04
C VAL A 43 1.20 12.54 -27.53
N LEU A 44 2.39 12.55 -28.12
CA LEU A 44 2.61 12.42 -29.57
C LEU A 44 3.24 11.06 -29.90
N PRO A 45 2.46 9.99 -30.19
CA PRO A 45 2.98 8.65 -30.43
C PRO A 45 3.99 8.60 -31.60
N ASP A 46 3.74 9.37 -32.67
CA ASP A 46 4.58 9.41 -33.87
C ASP A 46 5.91 10.18 -33.66
N GLN A 47 6.08 10.81 -32.49
CA GLN A 47 7.28 11.55 -32.09
C GLN A 47 7.89 10.94 -30.82
N ASP A 48 8.06 9.64 -30.79
CA ASP A 48 8.63 8.88 -29.66
C ASP A 48 7.92 9.21 -28.33
N PHE A 49 6.58 9.32 -28.39
CA PHE A 49 5.74 9.66 -27.24
C PHE A 49 6.10 10.98 -26.55
N ALA A 50 6.64 11.95 -27.30
CA ALA A 50 6.91 13.28 -26.78
C ALA A 50 5.67 13.86 -26.07
N MET A 51 5.91 14.54 -24.95
CA MET A 51 4.86 15.05 -24.07
C MET A 51 4.81 16.57 -24.07
N LEU A 52 3.62 17.11 -24.23
CA LEU A 52 3.35 18.55 -24.11
C LEU A 52 2.90 18.87 -22.68
N TRP A 53 3.73 19.63 -21.99
CA TRP A 53 3.50 19.98 -20.59
C TRP A 53 2.69 21.25 -20.47
N GLY A 54 1.59 21.15 -19.72
CA GLY A 54 0.75 22.28 -19.36
C GLY A 54 1.38 23.16 -18.27
N LYS A 55 1.04 24.44 -18.28
CA LYS A 55 1.44 25.39 -17.25
C LYS A 55 0.47 25.33 -16.07
N ASP A 56 0.96 24.92 -14.91
CA ASP A 56 0.23 25.05 -13.66
C ASP A 56 0.67 26.32 -12.92
N PRO A 57 -0.21 27.35 -12.73
CA PRO A 57 0.14 28.59 -12.06
C PRO A 57 0.69 28.39 -10.64
N ARG A 58 0.21 27.37 -9.92
CA ARG A 58 0.70 27.06 -8.56
C ARG A 58 2.09 26.46 -8.61
N GLY A 59 2.32 25.51 -9.49
CA GLY A 59 3.65 24.93 -9.74
C GLY A 59 4.65 25.99 -10.16
N GLU A 60 4.28 26.87 -11.10
CA GLU A 60 5.11 28.00 -11.55
C GLU A 60 5.49 28.92 -10.39
N GLN A 61 4.55 29.24 -9.48
CA GLN A 61 4.81 30.06 -8.30
C GLN A 61 5.78 29.36 -7.33
N GLN A 62 5.63 28.06 -7.09
CA GLN A 62 6.51 27.31 -6.19
C GLN A 62 7.92 27.18 -6.76
N VAL A 63 8.06 26.83 -8.03
CA VAL A 63 9.35 26.82 -8.71
C VAL A 63 10.01 28.20 -8.67
N GLY A 64 9.24 29.29 -8.79
CA GLY A 64 9.71 30.66 -8.61
C GLY A 64 10.29 30.93 -7.22
N LYS A 65 9.65 30.44 -6.15
CA LYS A 65 10.16 30.55 -4.77
C LYS A 65 11.46 29.75 -4.61
N ILE A 66 11.52 28.54 -5.15
CA ILE A 66 12.72 27.70 -5.13
C ILE A 66 13.86 28.37 -5.87
N ALA A 67 13.62 28.92 -7.07
CA ALA A 67 14.59 29.67 -7.84
C ALA A 67 15.13 30.90 -7.08
N SER A 68 14.27 31.59 -6.34
CA SER A 68 14.66 32.72 -5.51
C SER A 68 15.56 32.31 -4.35
N ALA A 69 15.25 31.22 -3.67
CA ALA A 69 16.08 30.68 -2.60
C ALA A 69 17.47 30.19 -3.13
N LEU A 70 17.51 29.68 -4.35
CA LEU A 70 18.76 29.22 -4.98
C LEU A 70 19.74 30.34 -5.31
N LYS A 71 19.34 31.60 -5.39
CA LYS A 71 20.26 32.72 -5.69
C LYS A 71 21.43 32.77 -4.71
N GLY A 72 21.17 32.47 -3.42
CA GLY A 72 22.20 32.47 -2.38
C GLY A 72 22.79 31.09 -2.05
N ALA A 73 22.34 30.01 -2.67
CA ALA A 73 22.76 28.64 -2.38
C ALA A 73 23.76 28.10 -3.37
N LYS A 74 24.57 27.11 -2.97
CA LYS A 74 25.48 26.39 -3.87
C LYS A 74 24.89 25.05 -4.32
N ARG A 75 24.07 24.43 -3.48
CA ARG A 75 23.52 23.08 -3.72
C ARG A 75 21.99 23.08 -3.64
N LEU A 76 21.41 22.24 -4.50
CA LEU A 76 20.00 21.90 -4.48
C LEU A 76 19.87 20.40 -4.22
N TYR A 77 19.23 20.05 -3.14
CA TYR A 77 18.87 18.67 -2.83
C TYR A 77 17.38 18.43 -3.16
N LEU A 78 17.12 17.44 -3.98
CA LEU A 78 15.78 17.00 -4.33
C LEU A 78 15.41 15.82 -3.41
N ALA A 79 14.55 16.06 -2.43
CA ALA A 79 14.25 15.18 -1.30
C ALA A 79 12.79 14.68 -1.30
N THR A 80 12.23 14.50 -2.49
CA THR A 80 10.90 13.94 -2.71
C THR A 80 10.86 12.44 -2.36
N ASP A 81 9.68 11.83 -2.28
CA ASP A 81 9.49 10.44 -1.86
C ASP A 81 10.33 9.45 -2.71
N PRO A 82 10.67 8.27 -2.17
CA PRO A 82 11.58 7.33 -2.83
C PRO A 82 10.95 6.52 -3.96
N ASP A 83 9.72 6.83 -4.37
CA ASP A 83 9.02 6.16 -5.45
C ASP A 83 9.18 6.90 -6.80
N ARG A 84 8.64 6.31 -7.88
CA ARG A 84 8.69 6.89 -9.22
C ARG A 84 7.95 8.22 -9.34
N GLU A 85 6.91 8.48 -8.51
CA GLU A 85 6.20 9.75 -8.50
C GLU A 85 7.09 10.84 -7.90
N GLY A 86 7.79 10.53 -6.78
CA GLY A 86 8.76 11.45 -6.20
C GLY A 86 9.96 11.71 -7.11
N GLU A 87 10.46 10.68 -7.83
CA GLU A 87 11.52 10.87 -8.81
C GLU A 87 11.12 11.81 -9.95
N ALA A 88 9.87 11.66 -10.44
CA ALA A 88 9.32 12.54 -11.47
C ALA A 88 9.12 13.98 -10.98
N ILE A 89 8.64 14.17 -9.74
CA ILE A 89 8.53 15.51 -9.14
C ILE A 89 9.90 16.17 -9.08
N SER A 90 10.92 15.44 -8.61
CA SER A 90 12.30 15.93 -8.58
C SER A 90 12.81 16.32 -9.97
N TRP A 91 12.54 15.48 -10.98
CA TRP A 91 12.92 15.75 -12.36
C TRP A 91 12.21 17.00 -12.90
N HIS A 92 10.88 17.12 -12.72
CA HIS A 92 10.13 18.29 -13.17
C HIS A 92 10.62 19.59 -12.51
N VAL A 93 10.89 19.58 -11.20
CA VAL A 93 11.45 20.73 -10.50
C VAL A 93 12.81 21.12 -11.08
N LYS A 94 13.69 20.14 -11.30
CA LYS A 94 15.02 20.38 -11.92
C LYS A 94 14.89 20.97 -13.32
N ASP A 95 14.03 20.40 -14.15
CA ASP A 95 13.82 20.81 -15.52
C ASP A 95 13.30 22.25 -15.63
N MET A 96 12.22 22.58 -14.87
CA MET A 96 11.67 23.94 -14.82
C MET A 96 12.63 24.98 -14.24
N LEU A 97 13.50 24.59 -13.30
CA LEU A 97 14.57 25.47 -12.80
C LEU A 97 15.68 25.68 -13.84
N ALA A 98 15.98 24.67 -14.64
CA ALA A 98 16.94 24.76 -15.75
C ALA A 98 16.41 25.69 -16.85
N GLU A 99 15.13 25.56 -17.26
CA GLU A 99 14.46 26.45 -18.19
C GLU A 99 14.55 27.94 -17.77
N ARG A 100 14.50 28.19 -16.45
CA ARG A 100 14.66 29.54 -15.86
C ARG A 100 16.12 30.00 -15.70
N GLY A 101 17.08 29.17 -16.07
CA GLY A 101 18.51 29.45 -15.87
C GLY A 101 18.96 29.47 -14.41
N ALA A 102 18.11 29.01 -13.46
CA ALA A 102 18.36 29.07 -12.02
C ALA A 102 19.41 28.07 -11.52
N LEU A 103 19.79 27.07 -12.35
CA LEU A 103 20.75 26.02 -12.00
C LEU A 103 22.19 26.32 -12.44
N LYS A 104 22.44 27.45 -13.07
CA LYS A 104 23.81 27.79 -13.55
C LYS A 104 24.77 27.89 -12.36
N GLY A 105 25.81 27.07 -12.37
CA GLY A 105 26.82 26.99 -11.31
C GLY A 105 26.32 26.37 -10.00
N LYS A 106 25.23 25.62 -10.03
CA LYS A 106 24.68 24.90 -8.88
C LYS A 106 24.89 23.39 -9.00
N HIS A 107 25.12 22.74 -7.87
CA HIS A 107 25.14 21.28 -7.77
C HIS A 107 23.73 20.79 -7.43
N VAL A 108 23.13 19.99 -8.31
CA VAL A 108 21.79 19.42 -8.13
C VAL A 108 21.94 17.94 -7.84
N GLN A 109 21.42 17.50 -6.70
CA GLN A 109 21.56 16.13 -6.22
C GLN A 109 20.23 15.61 -5.69
N ARG A 110 20.02 14.31 -5.82
CA ARG A 110 18.87 13.59 -5.29
C ARG A 110 19.23 12.97 -3.95
N ILE A 111 18.36 13.10 -2.95
CA ILE A 111 18.46 12.36 -1.69
C ILE A 111 17.15 11.60 -1.45
N THR A 112 17.26 10.36 -1.00
CA THR A 112 16.12 9.48 -0.71
C THR A 112 16.26 8.84 0.66
N PHE A 113 15.15 8.70 1.36
CA PHE A 113 15.06 8.02 2.64
C PHE A 113 13.69 7.36 2.76
N ASN A 114 13.67 6.18 3.38
CA ASN A 114 12.44 5.42 3.59
C ASN A 114 11.73 5.75 4.92
N GLU A 115 12.36 6.59 5.76
CA GLU A 115 11.84 7.05 7.04
C GLU A 115 12.28 8.49 7.32
N ILE A 116 11.43 9.26 7.96
CA ILE A 116 11.75 10.66 8.30
C ILE A 116 12.27 10.72 9.74
N THR A 117 13.45 10.16 9.96
CA THR A 117 14.21 10.29 11.20
C THR A 117 15.42 11.20 10.98
N LYS A 118 15.90 11.83 12.06
CA LYS A 118 17.08 12.71 12.00
C LYS A 118 18.28 11.99 11.38
N ARG A 119 18.50 10.73 11.78
CA ARG A 119 19.62 9.92 11.29
C ARG A 119 19.50 9.61 9.78
N ALA A 120 18.31 9.16 9.34
CA ALA A 120 18.08 8.82 7.93
C ALA A 120 18.22 10.05 7.03
N VAL A 121 17.69 11.20 7.44
CA VAL A 121 17.79 12.46 6.68
C VAL A 121 19.24 12.93 6.61
N GLN A 122 19.98 12.94 7.71
CA GLN A 122 21.40 13.35 7.73
C GLN A 122 22.26 12.38 6.90
N TYR A 123 22.00 11.09 6.98
CA TYR A 123 22.67 10.08 6.17
C TYR A 123 22.44 10.32 4.66
N ALA A 124 21.19 10.56 4.27
CA ALA A 124 20.85 10.84 2.87
C ALA A 124 21.53 12.10 2.32
N VAL A 125 21.65 13.16 3.11
CA VAL A 125 22.39 14.38 2.72
C VAL A 125 23.88 14.10 2.56
N ALA A 126 24.45 13.21 3.37
CA ALA A 126 25.86 12.81 3.27
C ALA A 126 26.12 11.83 2.10
N HIS A 127 25.07 11.15 1.60
CA HIS A 127 25.17 10.16 0.51
C HIS A 127 24.17 10.48 -0.60
N PRO A 128 24.28 11.63 -1.26
CA PRO A 128 23.39 11.99 -2.34
C PRO A 128 23.70 11.18 -3.60
N ARG A 129 22.72 11.10 -4.51
CA ARG A 129 22.84 10.44 -5.81
C ARG A 129 22.35 11.34 -6.94
N ASP A 130 22.51 10.90 -8.15
CA ASP A 130 21.85 11.48 -9.30
C ASP A 130 20.37 11.04 -9.37
N LEU A 131 19.59 11.72 -10.22
CA LEU A 131 18.24 11.28 -10.58
C LEU A 131 18.30 9.91 -11.27
N ASP A 132 17.34 9.06 -10.94
CA ASP A 132 17.19 7.72 -11.50
C ASP A 132 16.39 7.82 -12.81
N GLN A 133 17.10 7.82 -13.94
CA GLN A 133 16.49 7.94 -15.27
C GLN A 133 15.48 6.82 -15.57
N PRO A 134 15.75 5.53 -15.27
CA PRO A 134 14.77 4.46 -15.40
C PRO A 134 13.45 4.70 -14.64
N LEU A 135 13.50 5.24 -13.42
CA LEU A 135 12.28 5.58 -12.67
C LEU A 135 11.51 6.74 -13.30
N ILE A 136 12.21 7.74 -13.83
CA ILE A 136 11.58 8.85 -14.57
C ILE A 136 10.87 8.31 -15.80
N GLU A 137 11.54 7.49 -16.60
CA GLU A 137 10.97 6.87 -17.81
C GLU A 137 9.77 5.97 -17.48
N ALA A 138 9.84 5.20 -16.40
CA ALA A 138 8.70 4.40 -15.94
C ALA A 138 7.49 5.25 -15.54
N TYR A 139 7.70 6.43 -14.93
CA TYR A 139 6.64 7.39 -14.67
C TYR A 139 6.08 7.96 -15.97
N LEU A 140 6.93 8.43 -16.87
CA LEU A 140 6.52 9.02 -18.15
C LEU A 140 5.74 8.01 -19.01
N ALA A 141 6.23 6.78 -19.14
CA ALA A 141 5.54 5.72 -19.86
C ALA A 141 4.15 5.44 -19.27
N ARG A 142 4.04 5.38 -17.94
CA ARG A 142 2.73 5.21 -17.29
C ARG A 142 1.82 6.42 -17.54
N ARG A 143 2.34 7.64 -17.42
CA ARG A 143 1.57 8.86 -17.63
C ARG A 143 1.04 8.95 -19.07
N ALA A 144 1.88 8.64 -20.06
CA ALA A 144 1.51 8.55 -21.46
C ALA A 144 0.41 7.49 -21.70
N LEU A 145 0.61 6.30 -21.13
CA LEU A 145 -0.36 5.21 -21.28
C LEU A 145 -1.72 5.57 -20.67
N ASP A 146 -1.76 6.09 -19.46
CA ASP A 146 -3.01 6.49 -18.80
C ASP A 146 -3.72 7.60 -19.59
N TYR A 147 -2.95 8.54 -20.14
CA TYR A 147 -3.46 9.62 -20.99
C TYR A 147 -4.07 9.07 -22.29
N LEU A 148 -3.29 8.29 -23.07
CA LEU A 148 -3.72 7.75 -24.36
C LEU A 148 -4.94 6.82 -24.20
N VAL A 149 -4.93 5.92 -23.23
CA VAL A 149 -6.08 5.05 -22.93
C VAL A 149 -7.32 5.87 -22.60
N GLY A 150 -7.18 6.88 -21.74
CA GLY A 150 -8.29 7.75 -21.35
C GLY A 150 -8.89 8.53 -22.53
N TYR A 151 -8.07 9.23 -23.28
CA TYR A 151 -8.51 10.06 -24.40
C TYR A 151 -8.99 9.25 -25.62
N THR A 152 -8.44 8.05 -25.85
CA THR A 152 -8.85 7.20 -26.99
C THR A 152 -10.12 6.41 -26.69
N LEU A 153 -10.24 5.80 -25.49
CA LEU A 153 -11.34 4.90 -25.20
C LEU A 153 -12.58 5.61 -24.62
N SER A 154 -12.42 6.71 -23.89
CA SER A 154 -13.57 7.42 -23.32
C SER A 154 -14.57 7.92 -24.39
N PRO A 155 -14.14 8.51 -25.53
CA PRO A 155 -15.05 8.88 -26.62
C PRO A 155 -15.77 7.68 -27.24
N VAL A 156 -15.15 6.51 -27.30
CA VAL A 156 -15.79 5.27 -27.77
C VAL A 156 -16.92 4.86 -26.83
N LEU A 157 -16.65 4.91 -25.51
CA LEU A 157 -17.65 4.64 -24.47
C LEU A 157 -18.84 5.59 -24.57
N TRP A 158 -18.61 6.89 -24.71
CA TRP A 158 -19.69 7.89 -24.80
C TRP A 158 -20.62 7.63 -25.97
N ARG A 159 -20.07 7.16 -27.11
CA ARG A 159 -20.86 6.83 -28.32
C ARG A 159 -21.60 5.50 -28.19
N LYS A 160 -21.03 4.51 -27.48
CA LYS A 160 -21.58 3.14 -27.41
C LYS A 160 -22.44 2.90 -26.17
N LEU A 161 -22.18 3.58 -25.09
CA LEU A 161 -22.84 3.42 -23.78
C LEU A 161 -23.25 4.79 -23.22
N PRO A 162 -24.45 5.29 -23.57
CA PRO A 162 -24.97 6.55 -23.04
C PRO A 162 -24.94 6.56 -21.50
N GLY A 163 -24.46 7.65 -20.90
CA GLY A 163 -24.32 7.79 -19.46
C GLY A 163 -23.00 7.30 -18.88
N SER A 164 -22.15 6.62 -19.66
CA SER A 164 -20.80 6.29 -19.24
C SER A 164 -19.94 7.55 -19.11
N ARG A 165 -18.99 7.56 -18.15
CA ARG A 165 -18.15 8.73 -17.88
C ARG A 165 -16.78 8.64 -18.56
N SER A 166 -16.01 7.61 -18.25
CA SER A 166 -14.66 7.46 -18.79
C SER A 166 -14.20 6.00 -18.77
N ALA A 167 -13.29 5.67 -19.68
CA ALA A 167 -12.49 4.47 -19.64
C ALA A 167 -11.10 4.78 -19.09
N GLY A 168 -10.45 3.79 -18.52
CA GLY A 168 -9.09 3.94 -18.05
C GLY A 168 -8.52 2.60 -17.59
N ARG A 169 -7.22 2.51 -17.59
CA ARG A 169 -6.47 1.29 -17.31
C ARG A 169 -6.81 0.67 -15.94
N VAL A 170 -6.99 1.50 -14.91
CA VAL A 170 -7.31 1.02 -13.54
C VAL A 170 -8.80 0.77 -13.37
N GLN A 171 -9.64 1.77 -13.68
CA GLN A 171 -11.09 1.66 -13.45
C GLN A 171 -11.76 0.58 -14.31
N SER A 172 -11.32 0.37 -15.55
CA SER A 172 -11.90 -0.66 -16.40
C SER A 172 -11.58 -2.07 -15.92
N VAL A 173 -10.36 -2.31 -15.43
CA VAL A 173 -9.99 -3.60 -14.82
C VAL A 173 -10.73 -3.81 -13.50
N ALA A 174 -10.83 -2.78 -12.66
CA ALA A 174 -11.58 -2.89 -11.40
C ALA A 174 -13.05 -3.21 -11.65
N LEU A 175 -13.70 -2.54 -12.63
CA LEU A 175 -15.07 -2.82 -13.00
C LEU A 175 -15.25 -4.25 -13.52
N ARG A 176 -14.31 -4.75 -14.34
CA ARG A 176 -14.34 -6.12 -14.81
C ARG A 176 -14.33 -7.13 -13.66
N LEU A 177 -13.44 -6.96 -12.69
CA LEU A 177 -13.38 -7.84 -11.51
C LEU A 177 -14.68 -7.83 -10.71
N ILE A 178 -15.32 -6.66 -10.58
CA ILE A 178 -16.62 -6.54 -9.91
C ILE A 178 -17.69 -7.27 -10.69
N CYS A 179 -17.76 -7.07 -12.02
CA CYS A 179 -18.75 -7.75 -12.88
C CYS A 179 -18.55 -9.28 -12.90
N GLU A 180 -17.31 -9.75 -12.93
CA GLU A 180 -17.01 -11.20 -12.83
C GLU A 180 -17.51 -11.77 -11.48
N ARG A 181 -17.32 -11.02 -10.38
CA ARG A 181 -17.83 -11.44 -9.07
C ARG A 181 -19.35 -11.41 -9.00
N GLU A 182 -20.00 -10.40 -9.56
CA GLU A 182 -21.47 -10.35 -9.64
C GLU A 182 -22.02 -11.51 -10.45
N ALA A 183 -21.41 -11.85 -11.59
CA ALA A 183 -21.82 -13.02 -12.38
C ALA A 183 -21.71 -14.34 -11.58
N GLU A 184 -20.68 -14.50 -10.76
CA GLU A 184 -20.57 -15.64 -9.83
C GLU A 184 -21.70 -15.65 -8.81
N ILE A 185 -22.07 -14.47 -8.26
CA ILE A 185 -23.15 -14.33 -7.29
C ILE A 185 -24.51 -14.64 -7.92
N GLU A 186 -24.77 -14.13 -9.14
CA GLU A 186 -26.01 -14.41 -9.90
C GLU A 186 -26.13 -15.88 -10.31
N ALA A 187 -25.00 -16.54 -10.64
CA ALA A 187 -24.97 -17.96 -10.97
C ALA A 187 -25.05 -18.86 -9.72
N PHE A 188 -24.90 -18.30 -8.53
CA PHE A 188 -24.90 -19.08 -7.29
C PHE A 188 -26.26 -19.69 -7.03
N ARG A 189 -26.29 -21.02 -6.87
CA ARG A 189 -27.49 -21.77 -6.45
C ARG A 189 -27.31 -22.20 -5.01
N ALA A 190 -28.18 -21.73 -4.13
CA ALA A 190 -28.21 -22.18 -2.75
C ALA A 190 -28.51 -23.70 -2.70
N ARG A 191 -27.73 -24.44 -1.94
CA ARG A 191 -27.95 -25.84 -1.64
C ARG A 191 -28.14 -26.00 -0.15
N GLU A 192 -29.23 -26.64 0.24
CA GLU A 192 -29.49 -26.98 1.61
C GLU A 192 -28.49 -28.06 2.08
N TYR A 193 -28.04 -27.91 3.31
CA TYR A 193 -27.29 -28.94 4.01
C TYR A 193 -27.57 -28.84 5.51
N TRP A 194 -27.40 -29.96 6.16
CA TRP A 194 -27.64 -30.07 7.59
C TRP A 194 -26.37 -30.55 8.32
N THR A 195 -26.24 -30.12 9.58
CA THR A 195 -25.20 -30.60 10.49
C THR A 195 -25.85 -31.04 11.78
N ILE A 196 -25.30 -32.09 12.40
CA ILE A 196 -25.78 -32.59 13.68
C ILE A 196 -24.72 -32.34 14.74
N GLU A 197 -25.11 -31.64 15.80
CA GLU A 197 -24.28 -31.40 16.98
C GLU A 197 -24.94 -31.99 18.22
N GLY A 198 -24.19 -32.83 18.92
CA GLY A 198 -24.62 -33.41 20.20
C GLY A 198 -24.00 -32.60 21.36
N ARG A 199 -24.84 -32.35 22.39
CA ARG A 199 -24.34 -31.83 23.67
C ARG A 199 -24.19 -32.99 24.64
N PHE A 200 -23.01 -33.14 25.15
CA PHE A 200 -22.64 -34.22 26.05
C PHE A 200 -22.15 -33.66 27.37
N THR A 201 -22.22 -34.51 28.40
CA THR A 201 -21.67 -34.21 29.72
C THR A 201 -20.75 -35.33 30.15
N THR A 202 -19.55 -34.99 30.60
CA THR A 202 -18.58 -35.96 31.11
C THR A 202 -19.08 -36.52 32.45
N ALA A 203 -18.50 -37.64 32.89
CA ALA A 203 -18.80 -38.22 34.21
C ALA A 203 -18.52 -37.24 35.36
N ALA A 204 -17.62 -36.27 35.16
CA ALA A 204 -17.31 -35.19 36.10
C ALA A 204 -18.25 -33.97 35.98
N GLY A 205 -19.31 -34.02 35.17
CA GLY A 205 -20.28 -32.94 34.99
C GLY A 205 -19.86 -31.84 34.02
N ALA A 206 -18.71 -31.94 33.35
CA ALA A 206 -18.28 -30.92 32.39
C ALA A 206 -19.02 -31.06 31.05
N PRO A 207 -19.67 -30.02 30.54
CA PRO A 207 -20.38 -30.07 29.26
C PRO A 207 -19.38 -29.88 28.10
N PHE A 208 -19.63 -30.56 26.97
CA PHE A 208 -18.95 -30.34 25.71
C PHE A 208 -19.85 -30.61 24.52
N THR A 209 -19.52 -30.03 23.39
CA THR A 209 -20.24 -30.21 22.13
C THR A 209 -19.40 -31.05 21.17
N ALA A 210 -20.02 -32.01 20.50
CA ALA A 210 -19.38 -32.78 19.45
C ALA A 210 -20.21 -32.74 18.17
N ARG A 211 -19.54 -32.69 17.02
CA ARG A 211 -20.19 -32.68 15.71
C ARG A 211 -20.12 -34.06 15.09
N LEU A 212 -21.22 -34.51 14.47
CA LEU A 212 -21.24 -35.73 13.69
C LEU A 212 -20.35 -35.57 12.45
N THR A 213 -19.32 -36.38 12.35
CA THR A 213 -18.35 -36.35 11.24
C THR A 213 -18.34 -37.62 10.42
N HIS A 214 -18.84 -38.73 10.96
CA HIS A 214 -18.95 -40.03 10.29
C HIS A 214 -20.30 -40.65 10.57
N LEU A 215 -20.88 -41.31 9.59
CA LEU A 215 -22.12 -42.06 9.71
C LEU A 215 -21.93 -43.44 9.03
N GLU A 216 -22.26 -44.51 9.73
CA GLU A 216 -22.12 -45.88 9.23
C GLU A 216 -20.72 -46.20 8.67
N GLY A 217 -19.69 -45.69 9.35
CA GLY A 217 -18.27 -45.88 8.96
C GLY A 217 -17.77 -44.97 7.83
N ARG A 218 -18.65 -44.16 7.22
CA ARG A 218 -18.31 -43.19 6.16
C ARG A 218 -18.18 -41.81 6.71
N LYS A 219 -17.12 -41.06 6.31
CA LYS A 219 -16.97 -39.65 6.58
C LYS A 219 -18.06 -38.84 5.84
N LEU A 220 -18.72 -37.94 6.55
CA LEU A 220 -19.72 -37.04 5.98
C LEU A 220 -19.03 -35.82 5.36
N GLU A 221 -19.33 -35.53 4.11
CA GLU A 221 -19.03 -34.30 3.43
C GLU A 221 -20.16 -33.29 3.63
N GLN A 222 -19.95 -32.04 3.25
CA GLN A 222 -20.88 -30.93 3.56
C GLN A 222 -22.33 -31.18 3.12
N PHE A 223 -22.53 -31.82 2.00
CA PHE A 223 -23.84 -32.04 1.39
C PHE A 223 -24.40 -33.45 1.51
N ASP A 224 -23.82 -34.30 2.37
CA ASP A 224 -24.26 -35.69 2.55
C ASP A 224 -25.56 -35.76 3.38
N LEU A 225 -25.92 -34.71 4.08
CA LEU A 225 -27.23 -34.55 4.71
C LEU A 225 -27.98 -33.40 3.99
N PRO A 226 -28.60 -33.69 2.84
CA PRO A 226 -29.13 -32.65 1.95
C PRO A 226 -30.50 -32.09 2.38
N ASP A 227 -31.20 -32.75 3.28
CA ASP A 227 -32.54 -32.39 3.71
C ASP A 227 -32.80 -32.76 5.18
N GLU A 228 -33.93 -32.27 5.71
CA GLU A 228 -34.36 -32.52 7.08
C GLU A 228 -34.59 -34.02 7.34
N ALA A 229 -35.12 -34.75 6.36
CA ALA A 229 -35.39 -36.21 6.51
C ALA A 229 -34.10 -37.01 6.69
N ALA A 230 -33.05 -36.70 5.94
CA ALA A 230 -31.71 -37.27 6.09
C ALA A 230 -31.10 -36.92 7.46
N ALA A 231 -31.21 -35.66 7.87
CA ALA A 231 -30.72 -35.22 9.16
C ALA A 231 -31.44 -35.88 10.32
N MET A 232 -32.78 -35.99 10.27
CA MET A 232 -33.57 -36.64 11.32
C MET A 232 -33.30 -38.14 11.41
N ARG A 233 -33.06 -38.85 10.28
CA ARG A 233 -32.61 -40.27 10.32
C ARG A 233 -31.26 -40.38 11.02
N ALA A 234 -30.30 -39.57 10.67
CA ALA A 234 -28.99 -39.58 11.31
C ALA A 234 -29.05 -39.20 12.81
N LYS A 235 -29.91 -38.23 13.17
CA LYS A 235 -30.17 -37.85 14.56
C LYS A 235 -30.74 -39.04 15.36
N LYS A 236 -31.73 -39.74 14.82
CA LYS A 236 -32.36 -40.91 15.48
C LYS A 236 -31.38 -42.03 15.73
N LEU A 237 -30.49 -42.31 14.76
CA LEU A 237 -29.41 -43.27 14.94
C LEU A 237 -28.43 -42.84 16.02
N ALA A 238 -28.09 -41.55 16.06
CA ALA A 238 -27.21 -41.00 17.07
C ALA A 238 -27.85 -41.07 18.48
N GLU A 239 -29.08 -40.66 18.65
CA GLU A 239 -29.78 -40.70 19.95
C GLU A 239 -29.93 -42.09 20.55
N GLY A 240 -30.02 -43.13 19.71
CA GLY A 240 -30.13 -44.52 20.17
C GLY A 240 -28.77 -45.17 20.51
N GLY A 241 -27.66 -44.49 20.30
CA GLY A 241 -26.33 -45.04 20.47
C GLY A 241 -25.74 -44.85 21.88
N SER A 242 -24.75 -45.70 22.18
CA SER A 242 -23.88 -45.51 23.34
C SER A 242 -22.58 -44.78 22.89
N TYR A 243 -22.13 -43.85 23.74
CA TYR A 243 -21.00 -43.02 23.40
C TYR A 243 -19.79 -43.28 24.27
N SER A 244 -18.61 -43.36 23.64
CA SER A 244 -17.34 -43.47 24.34
C SER A 244 -16.30 -42.56 23.67
N VAL A 245 -15.32 -42.10 24.45
CA VAL A 245 -14.19 -41.36 23.90
C VAL A 245 -13.22 -42.35 23.25
N ALA A 246 -13.14 -42.38 21.95
CA ALA A 246 -12.24 -43.31 21.22
C ALA A 246 -10.77 -42.86 21.31
N SER A 247 -10.52 -41.56 21.17
CA SER A 247 -9.16 -41.01 21.27
C SER A 247 -9.17 -39.53 21.68
N VAL A 248 -8.08 -39.11 22.32
CA VAL A 248 -7.81 -37.71 22.62
C VAL A 248 -6.46 -37.32 22.05
N GLU A 249 -6.47 -36.57 20.97
CA GLU A 249 -5.23 -36.09 20.34
C GLU A 249 -4.93 -34.66 20.81
N LYS A 250 -3.78 -34.50 21.46
CA LYS A 250 -3.26 -33.17 21.83
C LYS A 250 -2.18 -32.76 20.85
N ARG A 251 -2.49 -31.77 20.01
CA ARG A 251 -1.53 -31.21 19.05
C ARG A 251 -1.06 -29.83 19.49
N ARG A 252 0.22 -29.63 19.55
CA ARG A 252 0.79 -28.28 19.75
C ARG A 252 0.70 -27.52 18.43
N VAL A 253 -0.09 -26.47 18.39
CA VAL A 253 -0.19 -25.58 17.24
C VAL A 253 0.72 -24.39 17.45
N ARG A 254 1.66 -24.18 16.53
CA ARG A 254 2.52 -23.01 16.51
C ARG A 254 1.89 -21.94 15.63
N ARG A 255 1.52 -20.80 16.21
CA ARG A 255 1.12 -19.63 15.46
C ARG A 255 2.33 -18.75 15.21
N ASN A 256 2.56 -18.38 13.95
CA ASN A 256 3.61 -17.45 13.58
C ASN A 256 3.01 -16.06 13.39
N PRO A 257 3.71 -14.97 13.77
CA PRO A 257 3.27 -13.62 13.44
C PRO A 257 3.28 -13.42 11.93
N PRO A 258 2.34 -12.61 11.39
CA PRO A 258 2.36 -12.23 9.99
C PRO A 258 3.60 -11.38 9.66
N PRO A 259 3.98 -11.26 8.37
CA PRO A 259 5.03 -10.33 7.95
C PRO A 259 4.64 -8.88 8.22
N PRO A 260 5.63 -7.95 8.20
CA PRO A 260 5.35 -6.52 8.19
C PRO A 260 4.38 -6.11 7.08
N PHE A 261 3.69 -4.99 7.26
CA PHE A 261 2.74 -4.53 6.27
C PHE A 261 3.39 -4.11 4.96
N MET A 262 2.80 -4.56 3.87
CA MET A 262 2.88 -3.94 2.55
C MET A 262 1.67 -3.03 2.35
N THR A 263 1.67 -2.20 1.30
CA THR A 263 0.53 -1.32 0.97
C THR A 263 -0.80 -2.05 0.97
N SER A 264 -0.88 -3.19 0.28
CA SER A 264 -2.11 -3.98 0.15
C SER A 264 -2.58 -4.57 1.48
N THR A 265 -1.67 -5.16 2.26
CA THR A 265 -2.01 -5.77 3.54
C THR A 265 -2.37 -4.74 4.60
N LEU A 266 -1.75 -3.55 4.58
CA LEU A 266 -2.13 -2.42 5.42
C LEU A 266 -3.58 -1.98 5.12
N GLN A 267 -3.94 -1.83 3.85
CA GLN A 267 -5.30 -1.45 3.43
C GLN A 267 -6.33 -2.51 3.84
N MET A 268 -6.00 -3.81 3.68
CA MET A 268 -6.88 -4.91 4.08
C MET A 268 -7.14 -4.92 5.58
N GLU A 269 -6.10 -4.78 6.40
CA GLU A 269 -6.25 -4.79 7.86
C GLU A 269 -6.94 -3.53 8.38
N ALA A 270 -6.65 -2.36 7.81
CA ALA A 270 -7.33 -1.11 8.13
C ALA A 270 -8.83 -1.19 7.79
N SER A 271 -9.19 -1.79 6.65
CA SER A 271 -10.58 -2.04 6.28
C SER A 271 -11.27 -2.99 7.25
N ARG A 272 -10.65 -4.12 7.57
CA ARG A 272 -11.25 -5.15 8.43
C ARG A 272 -11.38 -4.73 9.88
N LYS A 273 -10.39 -4.04 10.44
CA LYS A 273 -10.30 -3.72 11.86
C LYS A 273 -10.81 -2.34 12.22
N LEU A 274 -10.68 -1.37 11.30
CA LEU A 274 -10.98 0.04 11.55
C LEU A 274 -12.09 0.59 10.63
N GLY A 275 -12.61 -0.22 9.69
CA GLY A 275 -13.61 0.22 8.72
C GLY A 275 -13.11 1.30 7.75
N MET A 276 -11.80 1.47 7.60
CA MET A 276 -11.21 2.51 6.76
C MET A 276 -11.16 2.09 5.31
N GLY A 277 -11.66 2.94 4.40
CA GLY A 277 -11.46 2.75 2.96
C GLY A 277 -10.00 2.99 2.55
N ALA A 278 -9.61 2.47 1.36
CA ALA A 278 -8.23 2.54 0.88
C ALA A 278 -7.66 3.97 0.84
N GLN A 279 -8.44 4.94 0.35
CA GLN A 279 -8.01 6.34 0.27
C GLN A 279 -7.77 6.95 1.66
N GLN A 280 -8.66 6.69 2.61
CA GLN A 280 -8.51 7.16 4.00
C GLN A 280 -7.29 6.53 4.65
N THR A 281 -7.09 5.22 4.47
CA THR A 281 -5.91 4.50 4.98
C THR A 281 -4.62 5.12 4.45
N MET A 282 -4.53 5.35 3.12
CA MET A 282 -3.31 5.92 2.52
C MET A 282 -3.06 7.37 2.95
N ARG A 283 -4.11 8.18 3.11
CA ARG A 283 -3.98 9.55 3.63
C ARG A 283 -3.46 9.57 5.07
N THR A 284 -3.98 8.69 5.92
CA THR A 284 -3.54 8.56 7.31
C THR A 284 -2.11 8.04 7.39
N ALA A 285 -1.76 7.04 6.58
CA ALA A 285 -0.40 6.51 6.51
C ALA A 285 0.60 7.56 6.02
N GLN A 286 0.23 8.39 5.04
CA GLN A 286 1.05 9.51 4.58
C GLN A 286 1.34 10.51 5.72
N ALA A 287 0.32 10.87 6.49
CA ALA A 287 0.49 11.78 7.63
C ALA A 287 1.40 11.18 8.71
N LEU A 288 1.27 9.89 8.99
CA LEU A 288 2.14 9.19 9.94
C LEU A 288 3.59 9.10 9.45
N TYR A 289 3.81 8.87 8.16
CA TYR A 289 5.14 8.88 7.55
C TYR A 289 5.78 10.27 7.63
N GLU A 290 5.06 11.33 7.25
CA GLU A 290 5.55 12.71 7.31
C GLU A 290 5.87 13.18 8.75
N ALA A 291 5.15 12.62 9.74
CA ALA A 291 5.44 12.84 11.16
C ALA A 291 6.59 11.95 11.69
N GLY A 292 7.10 11.00 10.91
CA GLY A 292 8.20 10.11 11.29
C GLY A 292 7.78 8.91 12.15
N HIS A 293 6.49 8.57 12.19
CA HIS A 293 6.00 7.45 13.00
C HIS A 293 6.09 6.09 12.29
N ILE A 294 6.05 6.09 10.97
CA ILE A 294 6.17 4.87 10.15
C ILE A 294 7.15 5.09 9.01
N THR A 295 7.62 4.00 8.42
CA THR A 295 8.38 4.02 7.17
C THR A 295 7.47 4.31 5.98
N TYR A 296 8.04 4.56 4.81
CA TYR A 296 7.27 4.85 3.60
C TYR A 296 6.27 3.73 3.30
N MET A 297 5.00 4.11 3.14
CA MET A 297 3.88 3.18 3.09
C MET A 297 3.60 2.59 1.71
N ARG A 298 4.13 3.18 0.62
CA ARG A 298 3.98 2.62 -0.73
C ARG A 298 5.11 1.65 -1.00
N THR A 299 4.92 0.42 -0.55
CA THR A 299 5.91 -0.66 -0.66
C THR A 299 5.22 -2.02 -0.84
N ASP A 300 5.87 -2.89 -1.56
CA ASP A 300 5.58 -4.33 -1.66
C ASP A 300 6.62 -5.18 -0.91
N GLY A 301 7.63 -4.52 -0.33
CA GLY A 301 8.65 -5.14 0.50
C GLY A 301 8.22 -5.34 1.95
N VAL A 302 8.77 -6.37 2.58
CA VAL A 302 8.55 -6.72 3.99
C VAL A 302 9.82 -6.57 4.83
N THR A 303 10.86 -5.97 4.26
CA THR A 303 12.13 -5.72 4.95
C THR A 303 11.98 -4.55 5.92
N MET A 304 12.52 -4.71 7.13
CA MET A 304 12.53 -3.69 8.17
C MET A 304 13.94 -3.23 8.47
N ALA A 305 14.08 -1.97 8.88
CA ALA A 305 15.35 -1.43 9.36
C ALA A 305 15.81 -2.18 10.64
N ARG A 306 17.11 -2.40 10.78
CA ARG A 306 17.69 -3.11 11.94
C ARG A 306 17.35 -2.43 13.26
N GLU A 307 17.32 -1.11 13.27
CA GLU A 307 16.98 -0.29 14.43
C GLU A 307 15.51 -0.49 14.84
N ALA A 308 14.59 -0.57 13.89
CA ALA A 308 13.18 -0.85 14.16
C ALA A 308 13.00 -2.26 14.73
N ILE A 309 13.73 -3.25 14.19
CA ILE A 309 13.73 -4.62 14.73
C ILE A 309 14.22 -4.64 16.16
N ALA A 310 15.30 -3.92 16.47
CA ALA A 310 15.83 -3.83 17.85
C ALA A 310 14.80 -3.21 18.79
N ALA A 311 14.22 -2.05 18.42
CA ALA A 311 13.22 -1.38 19.24
C ALA A 311 11.96 -2.24 19.48
N ILE A 312 11.48 -2.96 18.46
CA ILE A 312 10.36 -3.91 18.62
C ILE A 312 10.72 -5.04 19.58
N ARG A 313 11.92 -5.59 19.47
CA ARG A 313 12.38 -6.66 20.36
C ARG A 313 12.47 -6.21 21.82
N ASP A 314 13.00 -5.01 22.05
CA ASP A 314 13.06 -4.42 23.38
C ASP A 314 11.66 -4.18 23.96
N HIS A 315 10.74 -3.65 23.14
CA HIS A 315 9.35 -3.47 23.54
C HIS A 315 8.67 -4.80 23.88
N VAL A 316 8.79 -5.82 23.02
CA VAL A 316 8.22 -7.15 23.29
C VAL A 316 8.78 -7.75 24.59
N LYS A 317 10.07 -7.61 24.83
CA LYS A 317 10.72 -8.11 26.06
C LYS A 317 10.20 -7.38 27.31
N SER A 318 10.03 -6.05 27.25
CA SER A 318 9.57 -5.25 28.39
C SER A 318 8.09 -5.47 28.69
N GLU A 319 7.22 -5.52 27.66
CA GLU A 319 5.76 -5.59 27.87
C GLU A 319 5.25 -7.03 28.07
N PHE A 320 5.83 -8.01 27.37
CA PHE A 320 5.32 -9.39 27.35
C PHE A 320 6.28 -10.40 28.00
N GLY A 321 7.51 -10.00 28.25
CA GLY A 321 8.52 -10.84 28.89
C GLY A 321 9.38 -11.66 27.91
N PRO A 322 10.48 -12.29 28.43
CA PRO A 322 11.48 -12.95 27.60
C PRO A 322 10.96 -14.18 26.85
N ASN A 323 9.91 -14.83 27.34
CA ASN A 323 9.34 -16.04 26.72
C ASN A 323 8.65 -15.75 25.38
N TYR A 324 8.27 -14.48 25.12
CA TYR A 324 7.68 -14.04 23.86
C TYR A 324 8.74 -13.60 22.84
N MET A 325 10.01 -13.59 23.25
CA MET A 325 11.11 -13.17 22.40
C MET A 325 11.75 -14.37 21.68
N PRO A 326 11.70 -14.46 20.35
CA PRO A 326 12.46 -15.48 19.62
C PRO A 326 13.96 -15.23 19.71
N ALA A 327 14.78 -16.29 19.65
CA ALA A 327 16.25 -16.21 19.75
C ALA A 327 16.84 -15.29 18.65
N ALA A 328 16.33 -15.37 17.42
CA ALA A 328 16.71 -14.52 16.30
C ALA A 328 15.49 -13.75 15.74
N PRO A 329 15.69 -12.58 15.11
CA PRO A 329 14.66 -11.91 14.34
C PRO A 329 14.09 -12.84 13.27
N ARG A 330 12.79 -12.71 12.97
CA ARG A 330 12.19 -13.44 11.86
C ARG A 330 12.47 -12.69 10.56
N GLU A 331 12.86 -13.44 9.56
CA GLU A 331 13.02 -12.94 8.21
C GLU A 331 11.84 -13.40 7.35
N TYR A 332 11.36 -12.51 6.50
CA TYR A 332 10.27 -12.76 5.57
C TYR A 332 10.78 -12.47 4.16
N ALA A 333 10.55 -13.38 3.23
CA ALA A 333 10.87 -13.17 1.82
C ALA A 333 9.86 -12.21 1.19
N SER A 334 10.34 -11.20 0.51
CA SER A 334 9.52 -10.44 -0.46
C SER A 334 9.26 -11.35 -1.66
N LYS A 335 8.02 -11.35 -2.16
CA LYS A 335 7.66 -12.13 -3.35
C LYS A 335 8.25 -11.53 -4.60
#